data_eb228d3625166f2f2221eed269638d2e
#
_entry.id   eb228d3625166f2f2221eed269638d2e
#
_cell.length_a   1.000
_cell.length_b   1.000
_cell.length_c   1.000
_cell.angle_alpha   90.00
_cell.angle_beta   90.00
_cell.angle_gamma   90.00
#
_symmetry.space_group_name_H-M   'P 1'
#
loop_
_entity.id
_entity.type
_entity.pdbx_description
1 polymer ?
#
loop_
_entity_poly.entity_id
_entity_poly.type
_entity_poly.pdbx_seq_one_letter_code
_entity_poly.pdbx_strand_id
1 'polypeptide(L)'
;MHKNQQNDSKDIIAKIQKIIYNECLNSISFEDAITKTYFFHKLTSAIDEPTIYLDFDLLYSGYVAAKILSQSQNVVLHQPTQETWRDLCVGIMDQISQKQHLVIIDSLNGFFTTMANQKDSGRIINSLIMLLASVGQKTNSTIVAGSISKFKKDEGWILSTIGRHIIEIDKMNLISVRKQNSHLQLVLADHHNLEKSSVQISEIDLL
;
A
#
# COMPACT_ATOMS: atom_id res chain seq x y z
N MET A 1 9.13 -26.34 -19.36
CA MET A 1 9.60 -25.04 -18.82
C MET A 1 8.58 -24.32 -17.92
N HIS A 2 7.26 -24.51 -18.07
CA HIS A 2 6.25 -23.78 -17.28
C HIS A 2 6.12 -24.12 -15.78
N LYS A 3 6.59 -25.29 -15.30
CA LYS A 3 6.48 -25.67 -13.88
C LYS A 3 7.45 -24.97 -12.93
N ASN A 4 8.62 -24.54 -13.40
CA ASN A 4 9.59 -23.84 -12.54
C ASN A 4 9.19 -22.38 -12.30
N GLN A 5 8.61 -21.68 -13.29
CA GLN A 5 8.17 -20.30 -13.14
C GLN A 5 7.03 -20.12 -12.14
N GLN A 6 6.06 -21.07 -12.09
CA GLN A 6 4.96 -21.02 -11.13
C GLN A 6 5.40 -21.21 -9.66
N ASN A 7 6.48 -21.97 -9.42
CA ASN A 7 7.01 -22.13 -8.06
C ASN A 7 7.75 -20.87 -7.60
N ASP A 8 8.54 -20.25 -8.49
CA ASP A 8 9.28 -19.02 -8.16
C ASP A 8 8.35 -17.85 -7.81
N SER A 9 7.23 -17.68 -8.55
CA SER A 9 6.24 -16.63 -8.27
C SER A 9 5.55 -16.82 -6.90
N LYS A 10 5.19 -18.05 -6.52
CA LYS A 10 4.60 -18.35 -5.21
C LYS A 10 5.55 -18.05 -4.05
N ASP A 11 6.82 -18.38 -4.21
CA ASP A 11 7.86 -18.13 -3.21
C ASP A 11 8.11 -16.63 -3.01
N ILE A 12 8.03 -15.83 -4.08
CA ILE A 12 8.18 -14.37 -4.03
C ILE A 12 7.00 -13.74 -3.29
N ILE A 13 5.77 -14.13 -3.64
CA ILE A 13 4.56 -13.65 -2.99
C ILE A 13 4.58 -13.99 -1.49
N ALA A 14 4.97 -15.21 -1.14
CA ALA A 14 5.09 -15.62 0.26
C ALA A 14 6.13 -14.77 1.04
N LYS A 15 7.23 -14.36 0.38
CA LYS A 15 8.21 -13.44 0.99
C LYS A 15 7.63 -12.05 1.20
N ILE A 16 6.88 -11.51 0.22
CA ILE A 16 6.21 -10.22 0.34
C ILE A 16 5.19 -10.24 1.48
N GLN A 17 4.36 -11.27 1.53
CA GLN A 17 3.39 -11.47 2.60
C GLN A 17 4.09 -11.51 3.96
N LYS A 18 5.17 -12.27 4.11
CA LYS A 18 5.94 -12.34 5.35
C LYS A 18 6.46 -10.97 5.79
N ILE A 19 6.90 -10.12 4.86
CA ILE A 19 7.36 -8.76 5.17
C ILE A 19 6.17 -7.90 5.62
N ILE A 20 5.07 -7.91 4.88
CA ILE A 20 3.89 -7.06 5.12
C ILE A 20 3.19 -7.45 6.43
N TYR A 21 3.08 -8.74 6.74
CA TYR A 21 2.41 -9.20 7.96
C TYR A 21 3.30 -9.20 9.21
N ASN A 22 4.57 -8.84 9.08
CA ASN A 22 5.47 -8.71 10.24
C ASN A 22 5.14 -7.50 11.11
N GLU A 23 4.59 -6.45 10.50
CA GLU A 23 4.17 -5.23 11.19
C GLU A 23 2.73 -4.86 10.81
N CYS A 24 2.00 -4.27 11.75
CA CYS A 24 0.63 -3.86 11.52
C CYS A 24 0.53 -2.71 10.50
N LEU A 25 1.54 -1.84 10.43
CA LEU A 25 1.58 -0.71 9.50
C LEU A 25 2.76 -0.84 8.54
N ASN A 26 2.46 -0.66 7.26
CA ASN A 26 3.45 -0.70 6.18
C ASN A 26 3.29 0.54 5.30
N SER A 27 4.37 1.27 5.09
CA SER A 27 4.46 2.33 4.09
C SER A 27 5.22 1.82 2.88
N ILE A 28 4.56 1.79 1.72
CA ILE A 28 5.16 1.30 0.47
C ILE A 28 5.29 2.46 -0.51
N SER A 29 6.53 2.79 -0.87
CA SER A 29 6.85 3.83 -1.83
C SER A 29 7.12 3.26 -3.22
N PHE A 30 6.56 3.89 -4.23
CA PHE A 30 6.70 3.53 -5.65
C PHE A 30 7.22 4.71 -6.45
N GLU A 31 7.94 4.44 -7.54
CA GLU A 31 8.42 5.48 -8.46
C GLU A 31 7.33 5.95 -9.44
N ASP A 32 6.37 5.07 -9.75
CA ASP A 32 5.27 5.37 -10.67
C ASP A 32 3.94 4.70 -10.27
N ALA A 33 2.84 5.25 -10.79
CA ALA A 33 1.49 4.83 -10.44
C ALA A 33 1.10 3.48 -11.06
N ILE A 34 1.66 3.12 -12.23
CA ILE A 34 1.35 1.88 -12.93
C ILE A 34 1.92 0.70 -12.13
N THR A 35 3.20 0.77 -11.80
CA THR A 35 3.88 -0.23 -10.96
C THR A 35 3.15 -0.41 -9.62
N LYS A 36 2.73 0.69 -8.97
CA LYS A 36 1.94 0.67 -7.73
C LYS A 36 0.65 -0.13 -7.91
N THR A 37 -0.12 0.18 -8.95
CA THR A 37 -1.43 -0.44 -9.20
C THR A 37 -1.31 -1.95 -9.48
N TYR A 38 -0.35 -2.35 -10.31
CA TYR A 38 -0.10 -3.76 -10.58
C TYR A 38 0.42 -4.51 -9.34
N PHE A 39 1.29 -3.90 -8.56
CA PHE A 39 1.75 -4.48 -7.30
C PHE A 39 0.60 -4.76 -6.34
N PHE A 40 -0.28 -3.79 -6.10
CA PHE A 40 -1.44 -3.98 -5.23
C PHE A 40 -2.45 -4.98 -5.79
N HIS A 41 -2.64 -5.00 -7.12
CA HIS A 41 -3.45 -6.02 -7.76
C HIS A 41 -2.93 -7.44 -7.49
N LYS A 42 -1.63 -7.66 -7.67
CA LYS A 42 -1.02 -8.97 -7.40
C LYS A 42 -1.06 -9.33 -5.92
N LEU A 43 -0.80 -8.36 -5.05
CA LEU A 43 -0.89 -8.55 -3.60
C LEU A 43 -2.29 -9.02 -3.20
N THR A 44 -3.34 -8.32 -3.65
CA THR A 44 -4.73 -8.67 -3.32
C THR A 44 -5.19 -9.98 -3.94
N SER A 45 -4.64 -10.34 -5.10
CA SER A 45 -4.95 -11.62 -5.77
C SER A 45 -4.29 -12.82 -5.11
N ALA A 46 -3.24 -12.59 -4.31
CA ALA A 46 -2.46 -13.63 -3.66
C ALA A 46 -2.79 -13.84 -2.18
N ILE A 47 -3.63 -12.98 -1.63
CA ILE A 47 -4.04 -12.97 -0.23
C ILE A 47 -5.50 -13.43 -0.14
N ASP A 48 -5.79 -14.35 0.78
CA ASP A 48 -7.15 -14.85 0.98
C ASP A 48 -7.94 -14.04 2.03
N GLU A 49 -7.23 -13.22 2.85
CA GLU A 49 -7.86 -12.40 3.87
C GLU A 49 -8.80 -11.34 3.27
N PRO A 50 -9.91 -11.03 3.95
CA PRO A 50 -10.78 -9.94 3.55
C PRO A 50 -9.98 -8.64 3.40
N THR A 51 -10.05 -8.03 2.24
CA THR A 51 -9.27 -6.84 1.90
C THR A 51 -10.19 -5.64 1.68
N ILE A 52 -9.91 -4.54 2.37
CA ILE A 52 -10.55 -3.25 2.17
C ILE A 52 -9.59 -2.38 1.37
N TYR A 53 -10.00 -2.01 0.16
CA TYR A 53 -9.16 -1.23 -0.76
C TYR A 53 -9.72 0.17 -0.92
N LEU A 54 -8.95 1.18 -0.51
CA LEU A 54 -9.29 2.59 -0.63
C LEU A 54 -8.56 3.20 -1.82
N ASP A 55 -9.24 3.29 -2.96
CA ASP A 55 -8.69 3.85 -4.21
C ASP A 55 -8.93 5.36 -4.28
N PHE A 56 -8.06 6.15 -3.68
CA PHE A 56 -8.09 7.61 -3.74
C PHE A 56 -7.60 8.17 -5.09
N ASP A 57 -6.81 7.40 -5.83
CA ASP A 57 -6.26 7.81 -7.12
C ASP A 57 -7.20 7.46 -8.30
N LEU A 58 -8.23 6.63 -8.05
CA LEU A 58 -9.18 6.10 -9.03
C LEU A 58 -8.52 5.28 -10.16
N LEU A 59 -7.27 4.89 -10.01
CA LEU A 59 -6.53 4.18 -11.05
C LEU A 59 -6.82 2.69 -11.04
N TYR A 60 -6.83 2.04 -9.87
CA TYR A 60 -7.18 0.63 -9.75
C TYR A 60 -8.62 0.38 -10.18
N SER A 61 -9.57 1.16 -9.68
CA SER A 61 -10.99 1.08 -10.06
C SER A 61 -11.21 1.35 -11.55
N GLY A 62 -10.46 2.30 -12.14
CA GLY A 62 -10.48 2.55 -13.57
C GLY A 62 -10.03 1.35 -14.40
N TYR A 63 -8.97 0.66 -13.99
CA TYR A 63 -8.49 -0.54 -14.68
C TYR A 63 -9.45 -1.73 -14.52
N VAL A 64 -10.09 -1.87 -13.37
CA VAL A 64 -11.14 -2.87 -13.15
C VAL A 64 -12.36 -2.58 -14.03
N ALA A 65 -12.83 -1.34 -14.07
CA ALA A 65 -13.96 -0.92 -14.92
C ALA A 65 -13.67 -1.10 -16.42
N ALA A 66 -12.42 -0.84 -16.84
CA ALA A 66 -11.97 -1.07 -18.22
C ALA A 66 -11.69 -2.55 -18.54
N LYS A 67 -11.86 -3.46 -17.59
CA LYS A 67 -11.56 -4.90 -17.71
C LYS A 67 -10.11 -5.22 -18.06
N ILE A 68 -9.19 -4.32 -17.71
CA ILE A 68 -7.74 -4.52 -17.82
C ILE A 68 -7.26 -5.40 -16.66
N LEU A 69 -7.81 -5.16 -15.46
CA LEU A 69 -7.57 -5.96 -14.26
C LEU A 69 -8.88 -6.61 -13.79
N SER A 70 -8.76 -7.78 -13.16
CA SER A 70 -9.89 -8.47 -12.51
C SER A 70 -9.85 -8.19 -11.01
N GLN A 71 -10.96 -7.76 -10.44
CA GLN A 71 -11.07 -7.61 -8.99
C GLN A 71 -11.15 -8.98 -8.31
N SER A 72 -10.32 -9.20 -7.29
CA SER A 72 -10.37 -10.42 -6.47
C SER A 72 -11.64 -10.45 -5.60
N GLN A 73 -12.18 -11.64 -5.36
CA GLN A 73 -13.46 -11.80 -4.62
C GLN A 73 -13.39 -11.38 -3.15
N ASN A 74 -12.20 -11.43 -2.55
CA ASN A 74 -11.94 -11.00 -1.18
C ASN A 74 -11.77 -9.49 -1.02
N VAL A 75 -11.84 -8.70 -2.11
CA VAL A 75 -11.60 -7.26 -2.11
C VAL A 75 -12.91 -6.48 -2.13
N VAL A 76 -13.11 -5.65 -1.11
CA VAL A 76 -14.14 -4.59 -1.11
C VAL A 76 -13.46 -3.30 -1.53
N LEU A 77 -13.80 -2.82 -2.73
CA LEU A 77 -13.21 -1.62 -3.33
C LEU A 77 -14.06 -0.39 -3.01
N HIS A 78 -13.44 0.62 -2.44
CA HIS A 78 -14.03 1.91 -2.15
C HIS A 78 -13.31 3.03 -2.91
N GLN A 79 -14.08 4.02 -3.36
CA GLN A 79 -13.59 5.25 -4.01
C GLN A 79 -13.94 6.43 -3.11
N PRO A 80 -13.08 6.77 -2.11
CA PRO A 80 -13.40 7.82 -1.16
C PRO A 80 -13.39 9.19 -1.82
N THR A 81 -14.39 10.02 -1.51
CA THR A 81 -14.48 11.43 -1.91
C THR A 81 -14.27 12.35 -0.71
N GLN A 82 -14.23 13.67 -0.97
CA GLN A 82 -14.13 14.67 0.08
C GLN A 82 -15.30 14.59 1.08
N GLU A 83 -16.47 14.15 0.63
CA GLU A 83 -17.68 14.03 1.46
C GLU A 83 -17.74 12.70 2.22
N THR A 84 -17.25 11.61 1.63
CA THR A 84 -17.51 10.25 2.13
C THR A 84 -16.36 9.63 2.93
N TRP A 85 -15.13 10.14 2.82
CA TRP A 85 -13.96 9.49 3.42
C TRP A 85 -14.05 9.32 4.94
N ARG A 86 -14.68 10.26 5.65
CA ARG A 86 -14.78 10.21 7.12
C ARG A 86 -15.66 9.07 7.61
N ASP A 87 -16.85 8.98 7.07
CA ASP A 87 -17.81 7.93 7.46
C ASP A 87 -17.28 6.56 7.04
N LEU A 88 -16.63 6.50 5.89
CA LEU A 88 -15.97 5.30 5.42
C LEU A 88 -14.87 4.85 6.38
N CYS A 89 -14.00 5.75 6.83
CA CYS A 89 -12.94 5.42 7.78
C CYS A 89 -13.47 4.94 9.14
N VAL A 90 -14.57 5.54 9.63
CA VAL A 90 -15.24 5.05 10.85
C VAL A 90 -15.77 3.64 10.64
N GLY A 91 -16.44 3.36 9.52
CA GLY A 91 -16.91 2.02 9.20
C GLY A 91 -15.80 0.98 9.04
N ILE A 92 -14.65 1.38 8.50
CA ILE A 92 -13.47 0.52 8.40
C ILE A 92 -12.91 0.20 9.79
N MET A 93 -12.77 1.19 10.66
CA MET A 93 -12.31 0.96 12.04
C MET A 93 -13.22 -0.03 12.77
N ASP A 94 -14.52 0.07 12.57
CA ASP A 94 -15.47 -0.86 13.15
C ASP A 94 -15.25 -2.29 12.62
N GLN A 95 -15.10 -2.47 11.30
CA GLN A 95 -14.84 -3.77 10.67
C GLN A 95 -13.53 -4.40 11.17
N ILE A 96 -12.41 -3.64 11.14
CA ILE A 96 -11.09 -4.15 11.55
C ILE A 96 -10.98 -4.37 13.06
N SER A 97 -11.88 -3.78 13.86
CA SER A 97 -11.96 -4.05 15.30
C SER A 97 -12.54 -5.41 15.63
N GLN A 98 -13.31 -5.99 14.71
CA GLN A 98 -14.06 -7.24 14.90
C GLN A 98 -13.32 -8.47 14.35
N LYS A 99 -12.62 -8.33 13.22
CA LYS A 99 -11.87 -9.42 12.59
C LYS A 99 -10.69 -8.91 11.79
N GLN A 100 -9.77 -9.83 11.49
CA GLN A 100 -8.60 -9.55 10.66
C GLN A 100 -8.97 -9.10 9.24
N HIS A 101 -8.31 -8.03 8.77
CA HIS A 101 -8.39 -7.54 7.41
C HIS A 101 -7.02 -7.04 6.93
N LEU A 102 -6.83 -7.06 5.62
CA LEU A 102 -5.86 -6.20 4.96
C LEU A 102 -6.55 -4.89 4.55
N VAL A 103 -6.00 -3.74 4.96
CA VAL A 103 -6.47 -2.41 4.52
C VAL A 103 -5.43 -1.78 3.63
N ILE A 104 -5.79 -1.46 2.39
CA ILE A 104 -4.90 -0.79 1.43
C ILE A 104 -5.38 0.65 1.23
N ILE A 105 -4.49 1.61 1.44
CA ILE A 105 -4.68 3.04 1.14
C ILE A 105 -3.92 3.35 -0.13
N ASP A 106 -4.60 3.44 -1.24
CA ASP A 106 -4.05 3.68 -2.58
C ASP A 106 -4.56 5.02 -3.14
N SER A 107 -3.81 6.07 -3.01
CA SER A 107 -2.54 6.27 -2.33
C SER A 107 -2.60 7.44 -1.33
N LEU A 108 -1.53 7.65 -0.56
CA LEU A 108 -1.38 8.85 0.27
C LEU A 108 -1.43 10.13 -0.57
N ASN A 109 -0.88 10.10 -1.79
CA ASN A 109 -0.95 11.23 -2.73
C ASN A 109 -2.39 11.59 -3.06
N GLY A 110 -3.20 10.61 -3.45
CA GLY A 110 -4.63 10.79 -3.72
C GLY A 110 -5.39 11.23 -2.47
N PHE A 111 -5.09 10.66 -1.31
CA PHE A 111 -5.72 11.06 -0.05
C PHE A 111 -5.43 12.53 0.29
N PHE A 112 -4.18 12.98 0.17
CA PHE A 112 -3.85 14.40 0.33
C PHE A 112 -4.58 15.29 -0.68
N THR A 113 -4.73 14.84 -1.92
CA THR A 113 -5.47 15.57 -2.96
C THR A 113 -6.96 15.68 -2.60
N THR A 114 -7.58 14.59 -2.15
CA THR A 114 -8.98 14.58 -1.67
C THR A 114 -9.19 15.56 -0.52
N MET A 115 -8.16 15.77 0.32
CA MET A 115 -8.20 16.67 1.47
C MET A 115 -7.55 18.05 1.21
N ALA A 116 -7.29 18.42 -0.04
CA ALA A 116 -6.52 19.65 -0.37
C ALA A 116 -7.12 20.92 0.25
N ASN A 117 -8.46 21.00 0.36
CA ASN A 117 -9.18 22.15 0.91
C ASN A 117 -9.32 22.12 2.45
N GLN A 118 -8.78 21.09 3.13
CA GLN A 118 -8.87 20.98 4.58
C GLN A 118 -7.60 21.49 5.25
N LYS A 119 -7.80 22.40 6.21
CA LYS A 119 -6.73 22.85 7.09
C LYS A 119 -6.20 21.63 7.87
N ASP A 120 -4.88 21.57 8.05
CA ASP A 120 -4.21 20.49 8.79
C ASP A 120 -4.40 19.06 8.19
N SER A 121 -4.67 18.95 6.89
CA SER A 121 -4.87 17.66 6.20
C SER A 121 -3.80 16.62 6.51
N GLY A 122 -2.53 17.04 6.60
CA GLY A 122 -1.43 16.12 6.96
C GLY A 122 -1.59 15.52 8.34
N ARG A 123 -1.93 16.34 9.34
CA ARG A 123 -2.14 15.86 10.71
C ARG A 123 -3.33 14.91 10.79
N ILE A 124 -4.42 15.23 10.08
CA ILE A 124 -5.62 14.39 10.06
C ILE A 124 -5.31 13.03 9.41
N ILE A 125 -4.67 13.01 8.25
CA ILE A 125 -4.30 11.76 7.55
C ILE A 125 -3.38 10.92 8.44
N ASN A 126 -2.38 11.52 9.05
CA ASN A 126 -1.44 10.85 9.94
C ASN A 126 -2.17 10.24 11.14
N SER A 127 -3.01 11.02 11.82
CA SER A 127 -3.77 10.54 12.97
C SER A 127 -4.70 9.39 12.60
N LEU A 128 -5.31 9.43 11.41
CA LEU A 128 -6.17 8.37 10.92
C LEU A 128 -5.40 7.07 10.67
N ILE A 129 -4.25 7.14 9.98
CA ILE A 129 -3.41 5.96 9.72
C ILE A 129 -2.96 5.32 11.04
N MET A 130 -2.54 6.14 12.00
CA MET A 130 -2.14 5.67 13.33
C MET A 130 -3.32 5.01 14.07
N LEU A 131 -4.51 5.58 13.95
CA LEU A 131 -5.71 5.04 14.59
C LEU A 131 -6.11 3.70 13.96
N LEU A 132 -6.10 3.60 12.63
CA LEU A 132 -6.33 2.34 11.91
C LEU A 132 -5.32 1.26 12.35
N ALA A 133 -4.04 1.60 12.42
CA ALA A 133 -3.00 0.67 12.87
C ALA A 133 -3.23 0.24 14.32
N SER A 134 -3.56 1.17 15.21
CA SER A 134 -3.84 0.87 16.62
C SER A 134 -5.05 -0.04 16.81
N VAL A 135 -6.13 0.20 16.07
CA VAL A 135 -7.32 -0.67 16.09
C VAL A 135 -7.01 -2.04 15.51
N GLY A 136 -6.32 -2.07 14.36
CA GLY A 136 -5.97 -3.30 13.65
C GLY A 136 -5.05 -4.24 14.42
N GLN A 137 -4.18 -3.73 15.32
CA GLN A 137 -3.31 -4.57 16.15
C GLN A 137 -4.08 -5.62 16.96
N LYS A 138 -5.30 -5.31 17.41
CA LYS A 138 -6.10 -6.20 18.25
C LYS A 138 -6.59 -7.45 17.51
N THR A 139 -6.74 -7.35 16.21
CA THR A 139 -7.27 -8.41 15.33
C THR A 139 -6.22 -8.97 14.38
N ASN A 140 -4.96 -8.54 14.50
CA ASN A 140 -3.89 -8.80 13.54
C ASN A 140 -4.21 -8.30 12.12
N SER A 141 -5.00 -7.23 12.01
CA SER A 141 -5.22 -6.55 10.74
C SER A 141 -3.96 -5.80 10.31
N THR A 142 -3.73 -5.75 9.02
CA THR A 142 -2.54 -5.10 8.43
C THR A 142 -2.97 -3.89 7.60
N ILE A 143 -2.33 -2.75 7.84
CA ILE A 143 -2.55 -1.51 7.12
C ILE A 143 -1.38 -1.27 6.16
N VAL A 144 -1.68 -1.08 4.89
CA VAL A 144 -0.70 -0.79 3.84
C VAL A 144 -1.01 0.57 3.23
N ALA A 145 -0.12 1.53 3.37
CA ALA A 145 -0.24 2.84 2.77
C ALA A 145 0.72 2.97 1.58
N GLY A 146 0.18 3.01 0.36
CA GLY A 146 0.93 3.23 -0.86
C GLY A 146 1.19 4.70 -1.13
N SER A 147 2.33 5.02 -1.72
CA SER A 147 2.66 6.39 -2.12
C SER A 147 3.51 6.43 -3.39
N ILE A 148 3.34 7.49 -4.17
CA ILE A 148 4.32 7.86 -5.19
C ILE A 148 5.27 8.84 -4.55
N SER A 149 6.54 8.44 -4.40
CA SER A 149 7.53 9.21 -3.66
C SER A 149 8.86 9.25 -4.40
N LYS A 150 9.67 10.24 -4.05
CA LYS A 150 11.03 10.40 -4.55
C LYS A 150 11.97 10.60 -3.38
N PHE A 151 13.14 9.98 -3.46
CA PHE A 151 14.19 10.23 -2.51
C PHE A 151 14.95 11.49 -2.90
N LYS A 152 15.07 12.44 -1.98
CA LYS A 152 15.94 13.61 -2.10
C LYS A 152 17.06 13.51 -1.07
N LYS A 153 18.30 13.73 -1.51
CA LYS A 153 19.51 13.52 -0.71
C LYS A 153 19.50 14.23 0.65
N ASP A 154 18.94 15.45 0.69
CA ASP A 154 18.95 16.29 1.89
C ASP A 154 17.60 16.27 2.66
N GLU A 155 16.56 15.70 2.08
CA GLU A 155 15.20 15.71 2.61
C GLU A 155 14.63 14.30 2.90
N GLY A 156 15.31 13.25 2.43
CA GLY A 156 14.81 11.87 2.53
C GLY A 156 13.67 11.56 1.54
N TRP A 157 12.79 10.65 1.91
CA TRP A 157 11.62 10.28 1.12
C TRP A 157 10.52 11.33 1.23
N ILE A 158 10.12 11.89 0.11
CA ILE A 158 9.03 12.87 0.01
C ILE A 158 7.96 12.40 -0.98
N LEU A 159 6.70 12.67 -0.67
CA LEU A 159 5.59 12.41 -1.58
C LEU A 159 5.75 13.24 -2.85
N SER A 160 5.72 12.57 -4.00
CA SER A 160 5.82 13.20 -5.31
C SER A 160 4.67 14.21 -5.49
N THR A 161 4.95 15.34 -6.12
CA THR A 161 4.01 16.44 -6.38
C THR A 161 3.53 17.23 -5.16
N ILE A 162 3.43 16.63 -3.98
CA ILE A 162 2.87 17.25 -2.77
C ILE A 162 3.99 17.84 -1.90
N GLY A 163 5.21 17.29 -1.99
CA GLY A 163 6.37 17.76 -1.23
C GLY A 163 6.27 17.51 0.28
N ARG A 164 5.40 16.62 0.73
CA ARG A 164 5.25 16.26 2.15
C ARG A 164 6.10 15.03 2.48
N HIS A 165 6.59 14.97 3.71
CA HIS A 165 7.27 13.80 4.22
C HIS A 165 6.29 12.65 4.48
N ILE A 166 6.76 11.43 4.27
CA ILE A 166 6.09 10.22 4.72
C ILE A 166 6.28 10.14 6.23
N ILE A 167 5.22 9.75 6.96
CA ILE A 167 5.33 9.53 8.40
C ILE A 167 6.19 8.30 8.62
N GLU A 168 7.14 8.43 9.55
CA GLU A 168 7.98 7.35 10.00
C GLU A 168 7.75 7.14 11.51
N ILE A 169 7.47 5.91 11.90
CA ILE A 169 7.29 5.50 13.29
C ILE A 169 8.02 4.17 13.54
N ASP A 170 8.45 3.94 14.78
CA ASP A 170 9.29 2.79 15.16
C ASP A 170 8.70 1.41 14.83
N LYS A 171 7.37 1.31 14.73
CA LYS A 171 6.65 0.05 14.44
C LYS A 171 6.00 0.06 13.05
N MET A 172 6.75 0.51 12.05
CA MET A 172 6.30 0.55 10.68
C MET A 172 7.37 -0.02 9.75
N ASN A 173 6.97 -0.87 8.82
CA ASN A 173 7.83 -1.23 7.71
C ASN A 173 7.89 -0.08 6.69
N LEU A 174 9.11 0.31 6.34
CA LEU A 174 9.39 1.20 5.22
C LEU A 174 9.83 0.35 4.04
N ILE A 175 9.00 0.26 3.02
CA ILE A 175 9.24 -0.56 1.82
C ILE A 175 9.34 0.37 0.62
N SER A 176 10.39 0.21 -0.17
CA SER A 176 10.55 0.90 -1.45
C SER A 176 10.49 -0.11 -2.58
N VAL A 177 9.62 0.12 -3.55
CA VAL A 177 9.51 -0.68 -4.78
C VAL A 177 10.14 0.11 -5.91
N ARG A 178 11.26 -0.40 -6.43
CA ARG A 178 12.06 0.25 -7.48
C ARG A 178 12.11 -0.61 -8.72
N LYS A 179 12.11 0.03 -9.87
CA LYS A 179 12.32 -0.66 -11.13
C LYS A 179 13.82 -0.76 -11.43
N GLN A 180 14.31 -1.99 -11.62
CA GLN A 180 15.70 -2.25 -12.04
C GLN A 180 15.69 -3.12 -13.28
N ASN A 181 15.95 -2.53 -14.46
CA ASN A 181 15.91 -3.20 -15.76
C ASN A 181 14.53 -3.87 -15.99
N SER A 182 14.49 -5.20 -15.99
CA SER A 182 13.28 -6.04 -16.17
C SER A 182 12.71 -6.60 -14.87
N HIS A 183 13.13 -6.08 -13.72
CA HIS A 183 12.74 -6.59 -12.41
C HIS A 183 12.29 -5.46 -11.50
N LEU A 184 11.40 -5.77 -10.57
CA LEU A 184 11.12 -4.91 -9.43
C LEU A 184 11.97 -5.37 -8.24
N GLN A 185 12.59 -4.43 -7.58
CA GLN A 185 13.28 -4.65 -6.32
C GLN A 185 12.44 -4.06 -5.18
N LEU A 186 12.02 -4.93 -4.24
CA LEU A 186 11.49 -4.49 -2.96
C LEU A 186 12.65 -4.34 -2.00
N VAL A 187 12.80 -3.16 -1.44
CA VAL A 187 13.81 -2.84 -0.44
C VAL A 187 13.10 -2.51 0.87
N LEU A 188 13.33 -3.33 1.89
CA LEU A 188 12.92 -3.03 3.26
C LEU A 188 14.02 -2.17 3.89
N ALA A 189 13.70 -0.95 4.28
CA ALA A 189 14.60 -0.02 4.91
C ALA A 189 14.30 0.13 6.41
N ASP A 190 15.30 0.60 7.17
CA ASP A 190 15.09 1.10 8.52
C ASP A 190 14.78 2.61 8.52
N HIS A 191 14.57 3.20 9.72
CA HIS A 191 14.30 4.63 9.88
C HIS A 191 15.47 5.55 9.46
N HIS A 192 16.66 4.97 9.20
CA HIS A 192 17.80 5.70 8.64
C HIS A 192 17.96 5.46 7.14
N ASN A 193 16.95 4.86 6.48
CA ASN A 193 16.99 4.42 5.08
C ASN A 193 18.14 3.44 4.75
N LEU A 194 18.63 2.72 5.76
CA LEU A 194 19.57 1.63 5.56
C LEU A 194 18.81 0.37 5.15
N GLU A 195 19.24 -0.25 4.07
CA GLU A 195 18.64 -1.49 3.56
C GLU A 195 18.82 -2.63 4.57
N LYS A 196 17.71 -3.16 5.09
CA LYS A 196 17.71 -4.35 5.96
C LYS A 196 17.66 -5.64 5.14
N SER A 197 16.87 -5.63 4.07
CA SER A 197 16.72 -6.76 3.17
C SER A 197 16.15 -6.31 1.84
N SER A 198 16.41 -7.07 0.79
CA SER A 198 15.77 -6.84 -0.51
C SER A 198 15.26 -8.14 -1.12
N VAL A 199 14.18 -8.02 -1.89
CA VAL A 199 13.59 -9.11 -2.67
C VAL A 199 13.44 -8.64 -4.11
N GLN A 200 13.95 -9.41 -5.06
CA GLN A 200 13.76 -9.17 -6.48
C GLN A 200 12.51 -9.90 -6.97
N ILE A 201 11.70 -9.21 -7.75
CA ILE A 201 10.48 -9.73 -8.38
C ILE A 201 10.61 -9.51 -9.87
N SER A 202 10.39 -10.53 -10.69
CA SER A 202 10.32 -10.36 -12.14
C SER A 202 9.11 -9.48 -12.52
N GLU A 203 9.28 -8.55 -13.47
CA GLU A 203 8.14 -7.77 -14.00
C GLU A 203 7.06 -8.68 -14.62
N ILE A 204 7.48 -9.81 -15.19
CA ILE A 204 6.57 -10.81 -15.79
C ILE A 204 5.63 -11.39 -14.72
N ASP A 205 6.07 -11.46 -13.46
CA ASP A 205 5.26 -11.98 -12.36
C ASP A 205 4.20 -10.95 -11.88
N LEU A 206 4.26 -9.70 -12.36
CA LEU A 206 3.28 -8.64 -12.07
C LEU A 206 2.27 -8.41 -13.18
N LEU A 207 2.55 -8.82 -14.38
CA LEU A 207 1.66 -8.76 -15.54
C LEU A 207 0.89 -10.09 -15.70
#